data_8dfadf3f2263e817122d07fb5fd4a0ca
#
_entry.id   8dfadf3f2263e817122d07fb5fd4a0ca
#
_cell.length_a   1.000
_cell.length_b   1.000
_cell.length_c   1.000
_cell.angle_alpha   90.00
_cell.angle_beta   90.00
_cell.angle_gamma   90.00
#
_symmetry.space_group_name_H-M   'P 1'
#
loop_
_entity.id
_entity.type
_entity.pdbx_description
1 polymer ?
#
loop_
_entity_poly.entity_id
_entity_poly.type
_entity_poly.pdbx_seq_one_letter_code
_entity_poly.pdbx_strand_id
1 'polypeptide(L)'
;WTTLRQLMPAVCEQGCPQGFELPALAIQDSAYLAHRGLLLDCCRHFMAPSFVKHMIDALALQKMNVLHWHLTEDQGWRLPIEAYPKLTEVGGFRTEADGTVHGGAYTKQDIADIVAYAAERHVTVVPEVELPGHSRAALAAYPWLGCTGDTLPVPNNWGVFKDVYCAGNDSTMAFLKTVLDETCEMFPSEVIHIGGDEV
;
A
#
# COMPACT_ATOMS: atom_id res chain seq x y z
N TRP A 1 16.88 5.75 -18.43
CA TRP A 1 17.01 7.05 -17.77
C TRP A 1 17.86 6.98 -16.49
N THR A 2 17.58 6.06 -15.57
CA THR A 2 18.28 5.95 -14.27
C THR A 2 19.77 5.68 -14.43
N THR A 3 20.18 4.83 -15.38
CA THR A 3 21.59 4.58 -15.70
C THR A 3 22.28 5.85 -16.21
N LEU A 4 21.61 6.61 -17.10
CA LEU A 4 22.13 7.90 -17.57
C LEU A 4 22.28 8.90 -16.41
N ARG A 5 21.29 8.95 -15.50
CA ARG A 5 21.33 9.82 -14.33
C ARG A 5 22.54 9.54 -13.42
N GLN A 6 22.94 8.27 -13.27
CA GLN A 6 24.12 7.91 -12.48
C GLN A 6 25.44 8.45 -13.05
N LEU A 7 25.45 8.86 -14.32
CA LEU A 7 26.62 9.48 -14.97
C LEU A 7 26.63 11.00 -14.84
N MET A 8 25.52 11.59 -14.36
CA MET A 8 25.45 13.04 -14.20
C MET A 8 26.22 13.46 -12.94
N PRO A 9 26.97 14.58 -13.01
CA PRO A 9 27.58 15.16 -11.81
C PRO A 9 26.51 15.50 -10.76
N ALA A 10 26.85 15.32 -9.48
CA ALA A 10 25.93 15.61 -8.37
C ALA A 10 25.37 17.05 -8.39
N VAL A 11 26.16 18.02 -8.86
CA VAL A 11 25.73 19.42 -9.02
C VAL A 11 24.58 19.58 -10.03
N CYS A 12 24.35 18.62 -10.89
CA CYS A 12 23.28 18.66 -11.89
C CYS A 12 21.94 18.18 -11.33
N GLU A 13 21.88 17.60 -10.13
CA GLU A 13 20.63 17.23 -9.48
C GLU A 13 19.78 18.46 -9.15
N GLN A 14 20.39 19.62 -8.93
CA GLN A 14 19.73 20.90 -8.66
C GLN A 14 19.57 21.78 -9.94
N GLY A 15 19.93 21.25 -11.08
CA GLY A 15 19.96 21.92 -12.38
C GLY A 15 21.38 22.18 -12.87
N CYS A 16 21.59 22.00 -14.17
CA CYS A 16 22.85 22.31 -14.85
C CYS A 16 22.64 23.47 -15.83
N PRO A 17 22.63 24.72 -15.38
CA PRO A 17 22.35 25.87 -16.25
C PRO A 17 23.37 26.04 -17.40
N GLN A 18 24.56 25.47 -17.25
CA GLN A 18 25.61 25.52 -18.29
C GLN A 18 25.77 24.20 -19.06
N GLY A 19 24.89 23.22 -18.79
CA GLY A 19 25.02 21.86 -19.32
C GLY A 19 26.18 21.11 -18.68
N PHE A 20 26.40 19.87 -19.16
CA PHE A 20 27.58 19.05 -18.84
C PHE A 20 27.90 18.17 -20.04
N GLU A 21 29.17 17.80 -20.16
CA GLU A 21 29.64 16.92 -21.21
C GLU A 21 29.81 15.49 -20.65
N LEU A 22 29.33 14.52 -21.43
CA LEU A 22 29.66 13.11 -21.20
C LEU A 22 30.56 12.64 -22.32
N PRO A 23 31.60 11.85 -22.02
CA PRO A 23 32.37 11.19 -23.05
C PRO A 23 31.47 10.24 -23.86
N ALA A 24 31.86 9.94 -25.09
CA ALA A 24 31.19 8.91 -25.88
C ALA A 24 31.28 7.57 -25.13
N LEU A 25 30.15 7.00 -24.78
CA LEU A 25 30.03 5.76 -23.96
C LEU A 25 29.18 4.74 -24.67
N ALA A 26 29.56 3.46 -24.55
CA ALA A 26 28.69 2.33 -24.82
C ALA A 26 28.36 1.67 -23.47
N ILE A 27 27.10 1.67 -23.09
CA ILE A 27 26.64 1.11 -21.80
C ILE A 27 25.74 -0.08 -22.07
N GLN A 28 26.09 -1.22 -21.49
CA GLN A 28 25.20 -2.36 -21.41
C GLN A 28 24.85 -2.57 -19.94
N ASP A 29 23.60 -2.32 -19.60
CA ASP A 29 23.09 -2.39 -18.23
C ASP A 29 21.79 -3.21 -18.19
N SER A 30 21.72 -4.19 -17.30
CA SER A 30 20.56 -5.03 -17.09
C SER A 30 20.40 -5.35 -15.61
N ALA A 31 19.15 -5.43 -15.14
CA ALA A 31 18.89 -5.82 -13.77
C ALA A 31 19.16 -7.31 -13.55
N TYR A 32 19.90 -7.65 -12.51
CA TYR A 32 20.13 -9.05 -12.11
C TYR A 32 18.87 -9.71 -11.57
N LEU A 33 18.07 -8.97 -10.80
CA LEU A 33 16.79 -9.42 -10.25
C LEU A 33 15.63 -8.75 -10.99
N ALA A 34 14.66 -9.55 -11.43
CA ALA A 34 13.45 -9.02 -12.07
C ALA A 34 12.57 -8.24 -11.08
N HIS A 35 12.42 -8.72 -9.86
CA HIS A 35 11.67 -8.07 -8.79
C HIS A 35 12.62 -7.33 -7.84
N ARG A 36 12.46 -6.02 -7.71
CA ARG A 36 13.23 -5.14 -6.83
C ARG A 36 12.25 -4.19 -6.16
N GLY A 37 11.70 -4.60 -5.03
CA GLY A 37 10.61 -3.93 -4.35
C GLY A 37 10.93 -3.45 -2.95
N LEU A 38 10.08 -2.57 -2.45
CA LEU A 38 10.00 -2.14 -1.07
C LEU A 38 8.55 -2.23 -0.61
N LEU A 39 8.32 -2.76 0.59
CA LEU A 39 7.03 -2.70 1.26
C LEU A 39 6.90 -1.35 1.98
N LEU A 40 5.77 -0.67 1.79
CA LEU A 40 5.39 0.54 2.52
C LEU A 40 4.11 0.27 3.30
N ASP A 41 4.24 0.21 4.62
CA ASP A 41 3.11 0.05 5.54
C ASP A 41 2.44 1.41 5.81
N CYS A 42 1.26 1.60 5.23
CA CYS A 42 0.42 2.76 5.47
C CYS A 42 -0.70 2.51 6.48
N CYS A 43 -0.75 1.32 7.07
CA CYS A 43 -1.81 0.91 7.98
C CYS A 43 -1.47 1.21 9.43
N ARG A 44 -0.27 0.80 9.89
CA ARG A 44 0.22 1.14 11.23
C ARG A 44 0.43 2.64 11.36
N HIS A 45 0.80 3.32 10.28
CA HIS A 45 0.84 4.78 10.23
C HIS A 45 0.34 5.26 8.87
N PHE A 46 -0.70 6.12 8.86
CA PHE A 46 -1.23 6.67 7.62
C PHE A 46 -0.22 7.63 6.97
N MET A 47 0.11 7.38 5.72
CA MET A 47 1.00 8.20 4.91
C MET A 47 0.18 8.94 3.84
N ALA A 48 0.35 10.26 3.77
CA ALA A 48 -0.35 11.06 2.75
C ALA A 48 0.06 10.65 1.31
N PRO A 49 -0.80 10.83 0.29
CA PRO A 49 -0.48 10.51 -1.10
C PRO A 49 0.83 11.12 -1.61
N SER A 50 1.17 12.33 -1.14
CA SER A 50 2.43 13.00 -1.48
C SER A 50 3.65 12.24 -0.98
N PHE A 51 3.58 11.65 0.22
CA PHE A 51 4.66 10.82 0.75
C PHE A 51 4.83 9.53 -0.05
N VAL A 52 3.73 8.86 -0.42
CA VAL A 52 3.76 7.66 -1.26
C VAL A 52 4.42 7.96 -2.60
N LYS A 53 4.09 9.08 -3.24
CA LYS A 53 4.74 9.55 -4.48
C LYS A 53 6.24 9.81 -4.27
N HIS A 54 6.63 10.40 -3.15
CA HIS A 54 8.04 10.58 -2.81
C HIS A 54 8.80 9.25 -2.66
N MET A 55 8.16 8.24 -2.06
CA MET A 55 8.75 6.89 -1.98
C MET A 55 8.90 6.25 -3.37
N ILE A 56 7.94 6.45 -4.28
CA ILE A 56 8.04 6.00 -5.67
C ILE A 56 9.23 6.66 -6.37
N ASP A 57 9.46 7.95 -6.16
CA ASP A 57 10.65 8.64 -6.69
C ASP A 57 11.94 8.01 -6.16
N ALA A 58 12.01 7.73 -4.86
CA ALA A 58 13.17 7.09 -4.24
C ALA A 58 13.42 5.68 -4.81
N LEU A 59 12.36 4.89 -5.01
CA LEU A 59 12.45 3.57 -5.65
C LEU A 59 13.02 3.68 -7.06
N ALA A 60 12.47 4.57 -7.88
CA ALA A 60 12.90 4.78 -9.26
C ALA A 60 14.37 5.20 -9.32
N LEU A 61 14.83 6.06 -8.40
CA LEU A 61 16.23 6.48 -8.28
C LEU A 61 17.18 5.31 -8.00
N GLN A 62 16.74 4.32 -7.23
CA GLN A 62 17.51 3.13 -6.90
C GLN A 62 17.33 1.97 -7.89
N LYS A 63 16.71 2.21 -9.04
CA LYS A 63 16.36 1.17 -10.04
C LYS A 63 15.47 0.05 -9.48
N MET A 64 14.69 0.36 -8.45
CA MET A 64 13.63 -0.52 -7.97
C MET A 64 12.39 -0.36 -8.84
N ASN A 65 11.62 -1.43 -8.99
CA ASN A 65 10.49 -1.47 -9.92
C ASN A 65 9.17 -1.94 -9.31
N VAL A 66 9.12 -2.14 -7.99
CA VAL A 66 7.91 -2.55 -7.29
C VAL A 66 7.74 -1.76 -6.00
N LEU A 67 6.58 -1.15 -5.83
CA LEU A 67 6.07 -0.69 -4.55
C LEU A 67 5.05 -1.72 -4.05
N HIS A 68 5.39 -2.45 -3.00
CA HIS A 68 4.46 -3.28 -2.27
C HIS A 68 3.72 -2.37 -1.26
N TRP A 69 2.45 -2.09 -1.51
CA TRP A 69 1.67 -1.13 -0.76
C TRP A 69 0.71 -1.82 0.20
N HIS A 70 1.07 -1.81 1.47
CA HIS A 70 0.31 -2.46 2.54
C HIS A 70 -0.84 -1.56 2.98
N LEU A 71 -2.08 -1.96 2.64
CA LEU A 71 -3.26 -1.10 2.66
C LEU A 71 -4.33 -1.52 3.64
N THR A 72 -4.23 -2.72 4.23
CA THR A 72 -5.17 -3.21 5.25
C THR A 72 -4.43 -3.93 6.36
N GLU A 73 -4.85 -3.67 7.62
CA GLU A 73 -4.17 -4.18 8.80
C GLU A 73 -5.09 -4.06 10.03
N ASP A 74 -4.69 -4.64 11.16
CA ASP A 74 -5.40 -4.50 12.42
C ASP A 74 -5.59 -3.05 12.84
N GLN A 75 -4.55 -2.21 12.69
CA GLN A 75 -4.52 -0.82 13.14
C GLN A 75 -5.07 0.17 12.13
N GLY A 76 -5.50 -0.29 10.96
CA GLY A 76 -6.11 0.61 10.00
C GLY A 76 -6.40 0.02 8.63
N TRP A 77 -7.48 0.48 8.04
CA TRP A 77 -7.92 0.15 6.68
C TRP A 77 -7.82 1.37 5.78
N ARG A 78 -7.15 1.27 4.63
CA ARG A 78 -6.85 2.42 3.76
C ARG A 78 -7.52 2.38 2.39
N LEU A 79 -8.07 1.21 1.99
CA LEU A 79 -8.71 1.01 0.69
C LEU A 79 -10.17 1.47 0.67
N PRO A 80 -10.58 2.29 -0.31
CA PRO A 80 -11.98 2.64 -0.50
C PRO A 80 -12.72 1.50 -1.22
N ILE A 81 -13.56 0.79 -0.49
CA ILE A 81 -14.45 -0.26 -1.04
C ILE A 81 -15.87 0.29 -1.06
N GLU A 82 -16.44 0.49 -2.25
CA GLU A 82 -17.74 1.13 -2.40
C GLU A 82 -18.87 0.35 -1.75
N ALA A 83 -18.80 -0.99 -1.87
CA ALA A 83 -19.79 -1.86 -1.24
C ALA A 83 -19.72 -1.82 0.29
N TYR A 84 -18.60 -1.40 0.87
CA TYR A 84 -18.36 -1.44 2.31
C TYR A 84 -17.73 -0.15 2.85
N PRO A 85 -18.42 1.00 2.81
CA PRO A 85 -17.85 2.31 3.15
C PRO A 85 -17.32 2.42 4.59
N LYS A 86 -17.91 1.70 5.55
CA LYS A 86 -17.43 1.72 6.94
C LYS A 86 -16.00 1.21 7.10
N LEU A 87 -15.45 0.48 6.12
CA LEU A 87 -14.05 0.06 6.17
C LEU A 87 -13.10 1.26 6.30
N THR A 88 -13.36 2.35 5.56
CA THR A 88 -12.59 3.58 5.68
C THR A 88 -13.13 4.55 6.73
N GLU A 89 -14.45 4.61 6.92
CA GLU A 89 -15.08 5.51 7.87
C GLU A 89 -14.80 5.13 9.33
N VAL A 90 -14.77 3.83 9.64
CA VAL A 90 -14.51 3.28 10.97
C VAL A 90 -13.12 2.66 11.03
N GLY A 91 -12.84 1.71 10.14
CA GLY A 91 -11.56 0.99 10.10
C GLY A 91 -10.37 1.87 9.73
N GLY A 92 -10.60 3.03 9.09
CA GLY A 92 -9.56 3.99 8.75
C GLY A 92 -8.98 4.76 9.93
N PHE A 93 -9.62 4.72 11.11
CA PHE A 93 -9.27 5.56 12.25
C PHE A 93 -9.17 4.75 13.54
N ARG A 94 -8.27 5.16 14.42
CA ARG A 94 -8.12 4.62 15.76
C ARG A 94 -7.90 5.74 16.79
N THR A 95 -8.19 5.45 18.05
CA THR A 95 -7.89 6.36 19.16
C THR A 95 -6.58 5.92 19.82
N GLU A 96 -5.61 6.79 19.88
CA GLU A 96 -4.33 6.56 20.54
C GLU A 96 -4.46 6.63 22.08
N ALA A 97 -3.42 6.17 22.78
CA ALA A 97 -3.43 6.12 24.25
C ALA A 97 -3.60 7.49 24.93
N ASP A 98 -3.21 8.57 24.26
CA ASP A 98 -3.39 9.95 24.71
C ASP A 98 -4.75 10.56 24.37
N GLY A 99 -5.64 9.77 23.72
CA GLY A 99 -6.98 10.19 23.30
C GLY A 99 -7.01 10.91 21.94
N THR A 100 -5.89 11.09 21.27
CA THR A 100 -5.86 11.64 19.93
C THR A 100 -6.38 10.62 18.90
N VAL A 101 -6.95 11.12 17.81
CA VAL A 101 -7.40 10.26 16.70
C VAL A 101 -6.32 10.24 15.63
N HIS A 102 -5.84 9.04 15.33
CA HIS A 102 -4.91 8.80 14.21
C HIS A 102 -5.60 8.02 13.12
N GLY A 103 -5.35 8.38 11.85
CA GLY A 103 -5.87 7.62 10.73
C GLY A 103 -5.97 8.42 9.45
N GLY A 104 -6.65 7.82 8.51
CA GLY A 104 -6.90 8.32 7.16
C GLY A 104 -7.19 7.16 6.22
N ALA A 105 -7.67 7.48 5.04
CA ALA A 105 -7.87 6.52 3.96
C ALA A 105 -7.60 7.20 2.63
N TYR A 106 -7.28 6.41 1.61
CA TYR A 106 -7.13 6.93 0.26
C TYR A 106 -8.48 6.96 -0.44
N THR A 107 -8.67 7.94 -1.29
CA THR A 107 -9.78 7.96 -2.24
C THR A 107 -9.42 7.13 -3.48
N LYS A 108 -10.41 6.71 -4.27
CA LYS A 108 -10.14 6.07 -5.59
C LYS A 108 -9.30 6.98 -6.48
N GLN A 109 -9.48 8.30 -6.39
CA GLN A 109 -8.68 9.26 -7.15
C GLN A 109 -7.21 9.29 -6.66
N ASP A 110 -6.96 9.26 -5.35
CA ASP A 110 -5.60 9.18 -4.80
C ASP A 110 -4.88 7.93 -5.31
N ILE A 111 -5.57 6.78 -5.32
CA ILE A 111 -5.02 5.52 -5.81
C ILE A 111 -4.71 5.63 -7.30
N ALA A 112 -5.66 6.11 -8.11
CA ALA A 112 -5.46 6.28 -9.55
C ALA A 112 -4.26 7.20 -9.85
N ASP A 113 -4.15 8.31 -9.13
CA ASP A 113 -3.05 9.28 -9.28
C ASP A 113 -1.69 8.68 -8.87
N ILE A 114 -1.66 7.86 -7.81
CA ILE A 114 -0.44 7.17 -7.36
C ILE A 114 -0.03 6.10 -8.37
N VAL A 115 -0.96 5.29 -8.86
CA VAL A 115 -0.71 4.25 -9.86
C VAL A 115 -0.18 4.86 -11.16
N ALA A 116 -0.82 5.93 -11.65
CA ALA A 116 -0.36 6.65 -12.84
C ALA A 116 1.06 7.23 -12.63
N TYR A 117 1.31 7.85 -11.48
CA TYR A 117 2.59 8.41 -11.11
C TYR A 117 3.71 7.36 -11.05
N ALA A 118 3.40 6.16 -10.53
CA ALA A 118 4.31 5.03 -10.48
C ALA A 118 4.61 4.48 -11.88
N ALA A 119 3.58 4.36 -12.73
CA ALA A 119 3.72 3.87 -14.10
C ALA A 119 4.69 4.74 -14.94
N GLU A 120 4.61 6.07 -14.81
CA GLU A 120 5.56 7.00 -15.45
C GLU A 120 7.02 6.77 -15.04
N ARG A 121 7.23 6.13 -13.89
CA ARG A 121 8.56 5.81 -13.31
C ARG A 121 8.95 4.35 -13.46
N HIS A 122 8.15 3.58 -14.19
CA HIS A 122 8.33 2.14 -14.36
C HIS A 122 8.34 1.38 -13.03
N VAL A 123 7.53 1.84 -12.07
CA VAL A 123 7.28 1.17 -10.79
C VAL A 123 5.87 0.59 -10.81
N THR A 124 5.77 -0.72 -10.61
CA THR A 124 4.49 -1.42 -10.43
C THR A 124 4.04 -1.29 -8.97
N VAL A 125 2.79 -0.91 -8.75
CA VAL A 125 2.19 -0.89 -7.42
C VAL A 125 1.47 -2.20 -7.19
N VAL A 126 1.95 -3.00 -6.23
CA VAL A 126 1.32 -4.26 -5.78
C VAL A 126 0.58 -3.97 -4.49
N PRO A 127 -0.77 -3.97 -4.50
CA PRO A 127 -1.54 -3.76 -3.28
C PRO A 127 -1.51 -5.00 -2.40
N GLU A 128 -1.56 -4.79 -1.08
CA GLU A 128 -1.76 -5.86 -0.11
C GLU A 128 -3.07 -5.68 0.63
N VAL A 129 -3.84 -6.78 0.67
CA VAL A 129 -5.08 -6.92 1.41
C VAL A 129 -4.95 -8.13 2.31
N GLU A 130 -4.82 -7.91 3.61
CA GLU A 130 -4.60 -8.97 4.60
C GLU A 130 -5.82 -9.86 4.79
N LEU A 131 -5.56 -11.17 4.76
CA LEU A 131 -6.53 -12.22 5.13
C LEU A 131 -5.80 -13.54 5.48
N PRO A 132 -6.35 -14.39 6.36
CA PRO A 132 -7.54 -14.14 7.19
C PRO A 132 -7.27 -13.38 8.49
N GLY A 133 -6.00 -13.24 8.89
CA GLY A 133 -5.54 -12.45 10.03
C GLY A 133 -5.43 -10.96 9.70
N HIS A 134 -4.84 -10.19 10.62
CA HIS A 134 -4.63 -8.74 10.48
C HIS A 134 -5.89 -7.98 10.04
N SER A 135 -7.05 -8.36 10.61
CA SER A 135 -8.37 -7.98 10.14
C SER A 135 -9.17 -7.10 11.11
N ARG A 136 -8.59 -6.72 12.27
CA ARG A 136 -9.30 -6.00 13.35
C ARG A 136 -9.96 -4.70 12.88
N ALA A 137 -9.33 -3.94 11.99
CA ALA A 137 -9.95 -2.72 11.44
C ALA A 137 -11.24 -3.05 10.66
N ALA A 138 -11.24 -4.13 9.88
CA ALA A 138 -12.44 -4.58 9.16
C ALA A 138 -13.50 -5.14 10.11
N LEU A 139 -13.10 -5.90 11.13
CA LEU A 139 -14.01 -6.42 12.15
C LEU A 139 -14.61 -5.31 13.01
N ALA A 140 -13.87 -4.24 13.29
CA ALA A 140 -14.41 -3.05 13.95
C ALA A 140 -15.50 -2.37 13.12
N ALA A 141 -15.31 -2.32 11.79
CA ALA A 141 -16.28 -1.75 10.86
C ALA A 141 -17.52 -2.65 10.65
N TYR A 142 -17.30 -3.97 10.59
CA TYR A 142 -18.31 -4.99 10.30
C TYR A 142 -18.10 -6.22 11.19
N PRO A 143 -18.62 -6.21 12.43
CA PRO A 143 -18.42 -7.29 13.41
C PRO A 143 -18.85 -8.70 12.93
N TRP A 144 -19.82 -8.77 12.02
CA TRP A 144 -20.31 -10.03 11.46
C TRP A 144 -19.29 -10.78 10.58
N LEU A 145 -18.17 -10.15 10.23
CA LEU A 145 -17.07 -10.78 9.52
C LEU A 145 -16.29 -11.77 10.40
N GLY A 146 -16.30 -11.58 11.72
CA GLY A 146 -15.68 -12.47 12.68
C GLY A 146 -16.61 -13.61 13.10
N CYS A 147 -16.02 -14.68 13.66
CA CYS A 147 -16.80 -15.84 14.12
C CYS A 147 -17.67 -15.55 15.36
N THR A 148 -17.31 -14.58 16.18
CA THR A 148 -18.04 -14.22 17.41
C THR A 148 -19.06 -13.10 17.19
N GLY A 149 -18.84 -12.25 16.19
CA GLY A 149 -19.67 -11.05 15.96
C GLY A 149 -19.46 -9.94 17.00
N ASP A 150 -18.39 -9.99 17.76
CA ASP A 150 -18.09 -9.01 18.80
C ASP A 150 -17.77 -7.64 18.22
N THR A 151 -18.24 -6.59 18.90
CA THR A 151 -17.87 -5.22 18.58
C THR A 151 -16.50 -4.93 19.16
N LEU A 152 -15.50 -4.76 18.29
CA LEU A 152 -14.10 -4.55 18.64
C LEU A 152 -13.67 -3.15 18.23
N PRO A 153 -12.79 -2.48 19.00
CA PRO A 153 -12.17 -1.25 18.55
C PRO A 153 -11.06 -1.55 17.55
N VAL A 154 -10.73 -0.56 16.71
CA VAL A 154 -9.48 -0.57 15.96
C VAL A 154 -8.33 -0.40 16.97
N PRO A 155 -7.36 -1.34 17.04
CA PRO A 155 -6.33 -1.31 18.05
C PRO A 155 -5.28 -0.22 17.78
N ASN A 156 -4.66 0.26 18.86
CA ASN A 156 -3.56 1.23 18.82
C ASN A 156 -2.22 0.64 19.28
N ASN A 157 -2.18 -0.66 19.53
CA ASN A 157 -1.00 -1.39 19.99
C ASN A 157 -0.56 -2.43 18.97
N TRP A 158 0.68 -2.85 19.09
CA TRP A 158 1.25 -3.96 18.35
C TRP A 158 0.83 -5.30 18.96
N GLY A 159 0.76 -6.33 18.14
CA GLY A 159 0.52 -7.68 18.57
C GLY A 159 -0.13 -8.52 17.49
N VAL A 160 -0.13 -9.83 17.71
CA VAL A 160 -0.91 -10.79 16.94
C VAL A 160 -2.27 -10.91 17.60
N PHE A 161 -3.33 -10.53 16.88
CA PHE A 161 -4.68 -10.56 17.40
C PHE A 161 -5.36 -11.90 17.03
N LYS A 162 -6.20 -12.39 17.94
CA LYS A 162 -6.94 -13.65 17.74
C LYS A 162 -8.15 -13.50 16.82
N ASP A 163 -8.54 -12.25 16.58
CA ASP A 163 -9.76 -11.93 15.86
C ASP A 163 -9.42 -11.91 14.37
N VAL A 164 -9.87 -12.94 13.67
CA VAL A 164 -9.65 -13.15 12.25
C VAL A 164 -10.99 -13.23 11.50
N TYR A 165 -10.95 -13.11 10.19
CA TYR A 165 -12.13 -13.39 9.37
C TYR A 165 -12.64 -14.81 9.58
N CYS A 166 -13.96 -14.96 9.70
CA CYS A 166 -14.59 -16.27 9.90
C CYS A 166 -14.65 -17.04 8.58
N ALA A 167 -13.71 -17.95 8.36
CA ALA A 167 -13.63 -18.76 7.14
C ALA A 167 -14.85 -19.68 6.92
N GLY A 168 -15.57 -20.02 7.99
CA GLY A 168 -16.80 -20.82 7.91
C GLY A 168 -18.07 -20.03 7.62
N ASN A 169 -17.98 -18.71 7.37
CA ASN A 169 -19.12 -17.84 7.10
C ASN A 169 -19.16 -17.43 5.63
N ASP A 170 -20.17 -17.91 4.88
CA ASP A 170 -20.33 -17.61 3.46
C ASP A 170 -20.44 -16.10 3.17
N SER A 171 -21.02 -15.32 4.09
CA SER A 171 -21.10 -13.87 3.96
C SER A 171 -19.71 -13.22 4.05
N THR A 172 -18.83 -13.74 4.89
CA THR A 172 -17.44 -13.29 4.99
C THR A 172 -16.69 -13.63 3.71
N MET A 173 -16.90 -14.81 3.13
CA MET A 173 -16.30 -15.17 1.85
C MET A 173 -16.80 -14.28 0.70
N ALA A 174 -18.09 -13.94 0.70
CA ALA A 174 -18.65 -13.00 -0.28
C ALA A 174 -18.07 -11.58 -0.12
N PHE A 175 -17.89 -11.12 1.14
CA PHE A 175 -17.22 -9.86 1.45
C PHE A 175 -15.79 -9.84 0.90
N LEU A 176 -14.97 -10.84 1.22
CA LEU A 176 -13.58 -10.92 0.76
C LEU A 176 -13.49 -10.92 -0.77
N LYS A 177 -14.39 -11.66 -1.42
CA LYS A 177 -14.46 -11.65 -2.88
C LYS A 177 -14.73 -10.24 -3.42
N THR A 178 -15.71 -9.53 -2.87
CA THR A 178 -16.02 -8.15 -3.28
C THR A 178 -14.84 -7.21 -3.07
N VAL A 179 -14.17 -7.31 -1.93
CA VAL A 179 -12.96 -6.51 -1.62
C VAL A 179 -11.87 -6.76 -2.66
N LEU A 180 -11.59 -8.03 -2.99
CA LEU A 180 -10.58 -8.37 -3.99
C LEU A 180 -10.99 -7.93 -5.40
N ASP A 181 -12.27 -8.09 -5.77
CA ASP A 181 -12.78 -7.65 -7.07
C ASP A 181 -12.58 -6.12 -7.23
N GLU A 182 -13.01 -5.30 -6.25
CA GLU A 182 -12.83 -3.84 -6.31
C GLU A 182 -11.34 -3.43 -6.24
N THR A 183 -10.51 -4.21 -5.53
CA THR A 183 -9.05 -3.98 -5.52
C THR A 183 -8.45 -4.23 -6.90
N CYS A 184 -8.83 -5.32 -7.58
CA CYS A 184 -8.39 -5.60 -8.95
C CYS A 184 -8.78 -4.49 -9.95
N GLU A 185 -9.92 -3.85 -9.74
CA GLU A 185 -10.35 -2.72 -10.59
C GLU A 185 -9.48 -1.46 -10.40
N MET A 186 -8.96 -1.24 -9.18
CA MET A 186 -8.14 -0.07 -8.86
C MET A 186 -6.66 -0.23 -9.24
N PHE A 187 -6.16 -1.46 -9.28
CA PHE A 187 -4.73 -1.72 -9.49
C PHE A 187 -4.49 -2.58 -10.73
N PRO A 188 -3.69 -2.07 -11.70
CA PRO A 188 -3.36 -2.81 -12.92
C PRO A 188 -2.27 -3.87 -12.72
N SER A 189 -1.83 -4.14 -11.52
CA SER A 189 -0.85 -5.16 -11.19
C SER A 189 -1.39 -6.55 -11.53
N GLU A 190 -0.54 -7.42 -12.09
CA GLU A 190 -0.87 -8.83 -12.35
C GLU A 190 -1.03 -9.66 -11.08
N VAL A 191 -0.60 -9.12 -9.94
CA VAL A 191 -0.65 -9.80 -8.64
C VAL A 191 -1.19 -8.87 -7.56
N ILE A 192 -1.92 -9.45 -6.60
CA ILE A 192 -2.30 -8.84 -5.32
C ILE A 192 -1.65 -9.68 -4.23
N HIS A 193 -1.04 -9.03 -3.25
CA HIS A 193 -0.57 -9.70 -2.05
C HIS A 193 -1.74 -9.85 -1.08
N ILE A 194 -1.92 -11.05 -0.52
CA ILE A 194 -3.04 -11.35 0.38
C ILE A 194 -2.62 -11.54 1.84
N GLY A 195 -1.37 -11.22 2.17
CA GLY A 195 -0.82 -11.45 3.50
C GLY A 195 -0.72 -12.94 3.79
N GLY A 196 -1.44 -13.39 4.82
CA GLY A 196 -1.59 -14.81 5.15
C GLY A 196 -0.58 -15.31 6.16
N ASP A 197 0.04 -14.43 6.90
CA ASP A 197 0.94 -14.71 8.01
C ASP A 197 0.20 -14.72 9.36
N GLU A 198 0.84 -15.30 10.37
CA GLU A 198 0.44 -15.28 11.79
C GLU A 198 -0.99 -15.83 12.10
N VAL A 199 -1.45 -16.86 11.36
CA VAL A 199 -2.75 -17.52 11.53
C VAL A 199 -2.64 -19.02 11.73
#